data_dabcfc3eb3cb68908331aabc3b4c6ec9
#
_entry.id   dabcfc3eb3cb68908331aabc3b4c6ec9
#
_cell.length_a   1.000
_cell.length_b   1.000
_cell.length_c   1.000
_cell.angle_alpha   90.00
_cell.angle_beta   90.00
_cell.angle_gamma   90.00
#
_symmetry.space_group_name_H-M   'P 1'
#
loop_
_entity.id
_entity.type
_entity.pdbx_description
1 polymer ?
#
loop_
_entity_poly.entity_id
_entity_poly.type
_entity_poly.pdbx_seq_one_letter_code
_entity_poly.pdbx_strand_id
1 'polypeptide(L)'
;MKRTIIDASNLELEETVVSIKRVTKVVKGGRNFRFTALVVVGDKNGRVGAGLGKATEIPEAIRKGKEDAMKKMITVPMDENKSTPHDFTGKFGSASVLLKRSPEGTGIIAGGPARSVLELAGYKNIRTKSLGSNNKQNVVLATLNGLAGLKTPEQVAKARGLSVEEMLG
;
A
#
# COMPACT_ATOMS: atom_id res chain seq x y z
N MET A 1 -12.56 -2.32 12.24
CA MET A 1 -11.78 -1.06 12.16
C MET A 1 -12.57 -0.04 11.34
N LYS A 2 -12.87 1.11 11.89
CA LYS A 2 -13.49 2.21 11.12
C LYS A 2 -12.44 2.74 10.16
N ARG A 3 -12.64 2.55 8.87
CA ARG A 3 -11.84 3.20 7.84
C ARG A 3 -12.19 4.69 7.86
N THR A 4 -11.26 5.53 8.24
CA THR A 4 -11.42 6.96 8.08
C THR A 4 -11.39 7.25 6.58
N ILE A 5 -12.48 7.75 6.05
CA ILE A 5 -12.54 8.17 4.65
C ILE A 5 -11.67 9.43 4.54
N ILE A 6 -10.61 9.34 3.76
CA ILE A 6 -9.73 10.48 3.50
C ILE A 6 -10.28 11.22 2.28
N ASP A 7 -10.55 12.52 2.45
CA ASP A 7 -10.92 13.36 1.31
C ASP A 7 -9.67 13.62 0.47
N ALA A 8 -9.58 12.92 -0.65
CA ALA A 8 -8.43 13.00 -1.54
C ALA A 8 -8.49 14.20 -2.50
N SER A 9 -9.58 14.95 -2.51
CA SER A 9 -9.77 16.06 -3.46
C SER A 9 -8.81 17.24 -3.24
N ASN A 10 -8.35 17.41 -2.02
CA ASN A 10 -7.46 18.50 -1.61
C ASN A 10 -5.99 18.08 -1.44
N LEU A 11 -5.62 16.85 -1.83
CA LEU A 11 -4.29 16.33 -1.69
C LEU A 11 -3.53 16.35 -3.01
N GLU A 12 -2.27 16.72 -2.96
CA GLU A 12 -1.34 16.50 -4.07
C GLU A 12 -0.95 15.02 -4.10
N LEU A 13 -1.54 14.28 -5.04
CA LEU A 13 -1.35 12.85 -5.16
C LEU A 13 -0.44 12.53 -6.34
N GLU A 14 0.54 11.68 -6.08
CA GLU A 14 1.30 11.00 -7.12
C GLU A 14 0.72 9.61 -7.35
N GLU A 15 0.84 9.13 -8.58
CA GLU A 15 0.35 7.82 -8.98
C GLU A 15 1.46 7.00 -9.64
N THR A 16 1.41 5.69 -9.43
CA THR A 16 2.26 4.73 -10.10
C THR A 16 1.43 3.56 -10.60
N VAL A 17 1.58 3.23 -11.86
CA VAL A 17 0.96 2.03 -12.44
C VAL A 17 1.88 0.84 -12.16
N VAL A 18 1.46 -0.05 -11.29
CA VAL A 18 2.25 -1.23 -10.89
C VAL A 18 2.23 -2.30 -11.97
N SER A 19 1.06 -2.55 -12.55
CA SER A 19 0.91 -3.53 -13.63
C SER A 19 -0.30 -3.24 -14.50
N ILE A 20 -0.17 -3.61 -15.77
CA ILE A 20 -1.28 -3.63 -16.73
C ILE A 20 -1.34 -5.04 -17.29
N LYS A 21 -2.51 -5.67 -17.18
CA LYS A 21 -2.78 -7.00 -17.73
C LYS A 21 -3.87 -6.93 -18.76
N ARG A 22 -3.67 -7.61 -19.87
CA ARG A 22 -4.70 -7.84 -20.86
C ARG A 22 -5.47 -9.11 -20.49
N VAL A 23 -6.77 -9.01 -20.30
CA VAL A 23 -7.65 -10.14 -20.04
C VAL A 23 -8.58 -10.36 -21.23
N THR A 24 -8.81 -11.62 -21.55
CA THR A 24 -9.68 -12.01 -22.66
C THR A 24 -10.87 -12.78 -22.11
N LYS A 25 -12.09 -12.33 -22.48
CA LYS A 25 -13.31 -13.07 -22.21
C LYS A 25 -13.82 -13.67 -23.52
N VAL A 26 -13.92 -15.00 -23.55
CA VAL A 26 -14.52 -15.71 -24.69
C VAL A 26 -16.03 -15.70 -24.52
N VAL A 27 -16.75 -15.16 -25.52
CA VAL A 27 -18.21 -15.14 -25.62
C VAL A 27 -18.65 -15.79 -26.94
N LYS A 28 -19.94 -16.07 -27.11
CA LYS A 28 -20.48 -16.72 -28.31
C LYS A 28 -20.16 -16.00 -29.62
N GLY A 29 -19.95 -14.69 -29.62
CA GLY A 29 -19.62 -13.88 -30.80
C GLY A 29 -18.16 -13.60 -31.03
N GLY A 30 -17.24 -14.16 -30.22
CA GLY A 30 -15.80 -13.93 -30.36
C GLY A 30 -15.09 -13.70 -29.03
N ARG A 31 -13.97 -12.95 -29.07
CA ARG A 31 -13.16 -12.64 -27.89
C ARG A 31 -13.27 -11.15 -27.56
N ASN A 32 -13.66 -10.84 -26.33
CA ASN A 32 -13.63 -9.48 -25.80
C ASN A 32 -12.34 -9.26 -25.01
N PHE A 33 -11.58 -8.23 -25.39
CA PHE A 33 -10.34 -7.84 -24.70
C PHE A 33 -10.63 -6.71 -23.72
N ARG A 34 -10.10 -6.83 -22.52
CA ARG A 34 -10.10 -5.76 -21.52
C ARG A 34 -8.72 -5.65 -20.90
N PHE A 35 -8.42 -4.46 -20.43
CA PHE A 35 -7.20 -4.20 -19.68
C PHE A 35 -7.53 -4.01 -18.20
N THR A 36 -6.70 -4.58 -17.35
CA THR A 36 -6.76 -4.37 -15.90
C THR A 36 -5.50 -3.64 -15.46
N ALA A 37 -5.66 -2.46 -14.90
CA ALA A 37 -4.56 -1.66 -14.37
C ALA A 37 -4.57 -1.69 -12.84
N LEU A 38 -3.44 -2.01 -12.24
CA LEU A 38 -3.20 -1.89 -10.81
C LEU A 38 -2.47 -0.58 -10.57
N VAL A 39 -3.12 0.34 -9.89
CA VAL A 39 -2.62 1.69 -9.64
C VAL A 39 -2.46 1.93 -8.15
N VAL A 40 -1.34 2.52 -7.77
CA VAL A 40 -1.08 2.98 -6.41
C VAL A 40 -1.02 4.50 -6.42
N VAL A 41 -1.68 5.15 -5.47
CA VAL A 41 -1.64 6.59 -5.28
C VAL A 41 -1.20 6.92 -3.86
N GLY A 42 -0.51 8.03 -3.69
CA GLY A 42 -0.06 8.50 -2.39
C GLY A 42 0.37 9.95 -2.43
N ASP A 43 0.40 10.58 -1.27
CA ASP A 43 0.82 11.97 -1.10
C ASP A 43 2.26 12.12 -0.60
N LYS A 44 2.96 11.02 -0.38
CA LYS A 44 4.29 10.95 0.24
C LYS A 44 4.38 11.54 1.66
N ASN A 45 3.24 11.70 2.31
CA ASN A 45 3.10 12.24 3.67
C ASN A 45 2.33 11.30 4.60
N GLY A 46 2.43 9.99 4.37
CA GLY A 46 1.79 8.98 5.20
C GLY A 46 0.40 8.55 4.75
N ARG A 47 0.00 8.89 3.52
CA ARG A 47 -1.28 8.45 2.95
C ARG A 47 -1.04 7.71 1.64
N VAL A 48 -1.62 6.54 1.51
CA VAL A 48 -1.43 5.68 0.34
C VAL A 48 -2.66 4.81 0.12
N GLY A 49 -2.94 4.52 -1.12
CA GLY A 49 -4.02 3.62 -1.51
C GLY A 49 -3.70 2.91 -2.81
N ALA A 50 -4.35 1.78 -3.03
CA ALA A 50 -4.24 1.03 -4.27
C ALA A 50 -5.62 0.67 -4.79
N GLY A 51 -5.75 0.63 -6.10
CA GLY A 51 -6.99 0.31 -6.77
C GLY A 51 -6.78 -0.43 -8.07
N LEU A 52 -7.83 -1.07 -8.53
CA LEU A 52 -7.90 -1.76 -9.81
C LEU A 52 -8.90 -1.06 -10.72
N GLY A 53 -8.47 -0.79 -11.93
CA GLY A 53 -9.34 -0.31 -12.99
C GLY A 53 -9.41 -1.31 -14.14
N LYS A 54 -10.61 -1.50 -14.68
CA LYS A 54 -10.87 -2.36 -15.84
C LYS A 54 -11.56 -1.56 -16.92
N ALA A 55 -11.02 -1.60 -18.11
CA ALA A 55 -11.62 -0.94 -19.28
C ALA A 55 -11.16 -1.59 -20.57
N THR A 56 -11.79 -1.22 -21.66
CA THR A 56 -11.41 -1.66 -23.02
C THR A 56 -10.14 -0.96 -23.52
N GLU A 57 -9.82 0.20 -22.95
CA GLU A 57 -8.64 1.00 -23.28
C GLU A 57 -7.73 1.19 -22.05
N ILE A 58 -6.43 1.23 -22.27
CA ILE A 58 -5.42 1.37 -21.20
C ILE A 58 -5.58 2.69 -20.42
N PRO A 59 -5.69 3.87 -21.07
CA PRO A 59 -5.84 5.13 -20.32
C PRO A 59 -7.06 5.16 -19.41
N GLU A 60 -8.18 4.61 -19.89
CA GLU A 60 -9.41 4.53 -19.12
C GLU A 60 -9.30 3.55 -17.94
N ALA A 61 -8.60 2.43 -18.14
CA ALA A 61 -8.32 1.49 -17.06
C ALA A 61 -7.48 2.14 -15.94
N ILE A 62 -6.47 2.91 -16.31
CA ILE A 62 -5.63 3.65 -15.37
C ILE A 62 -6.45 4.70 -14.61
N ARG A 63 -7.29 5.46 -15.31
CA ARG A 63 -8.16 6.46 -14.69
C ARG A 63 -9.09 5.83 -13.64
N LYS A 64 -9.74 4.73 -13.98
CA LYS A 64 -10.62 4.00 -13.07
C LYS A 64 -9.85 3.41 -11.88
N GLY A 65 -8.66 2.90 -12.12
CA GLY A 65 -7.77 2.40 -11.07
C GLY A 65 -7.36 3.49 -10.09
N LYS A 66 -7.03 4.67 -10.59
CA LYS A 66 -6.71 5.84 -9.77
C LYS A 66 -7.89 6.25 -8.89
N GLU A 67 -9.08 6.36 -9.45
CA GLU A 67 -10.30 6.69 -8.69
C GLU A 67 -10.58 5.66 -7.59
N ASP A 68 -10.45 4.38 -7.89
CA ASP A 68 -10.61 3.31 -6.91
C ASP A 68 -9.56 3.38 -5.80
N ALA A 69 -8.31 3.67 -6.16
CA ALA A 69 -7.22 3.84 -5.19
C ALA A 69 -7.47 5.03 -4.27
N MET A 70 -7.94 6.16 -4.79
CA MET A 70 -8.28 7.34 -4.01
C MET A 70 -9.38 7.08 -2.97
N LYS A 71 -10.35 6.24 -3.30
CA LYS A 71 -11.41 5.83 -2.37
C LYS A 71 -10.93 4.90 -1.26
N LYS A 72 -9.82 4.22 -1.46
CA LYS A 72 -9.27 3.20 -0.55
C LYS A 72 -8.01 3.67 0.18
N MET A 73 -7.72 4.95 0.17
CA MET A 73 -6.53 5.49 0.85
C MET A 73 -6.58 5.24 2.35
N ILE A 74 -5.42 4.95 2.91
CA ILE A 74 -5.21 4.77 4.35
C ILE A 74 -4.11 5.72 4.83
N THR A 75 -4.14 6.05 6.11
CA THR A 75 -3.05 6.75 6.78
C THR A 75 -2.15 5.73 7.45
N VAL A 76 -0.86 5.84 7.25
CA VAL A 76 0.14 4.91 7.77
C VAL A 76 1.08 5.61 8.75
N PRO A 77 1.48 4.95 9.86
CA PRO A 77 2.40 5.54 10.82
C PRO A 77 3.83 5.47 10.31
N MET A 78 4.63 6.48 10.66
CA MET A 78 6.07 6.54 10.41
C MET A 78 6.80 6.98 11.67
N ASP A 79 8.03 6.52 11.84
CA ASP A 79 8.91 7.01 12.87
C ASP A 79 9.71 8.26 12.42
N GLU A 80 10.62 8.72 13.25
CA GLU A 80 11.48 9.89 12.97
C GLU A 80 12.35 9.71 11.73
N ASN A 81 12.76 8.48 11.44
CA ASN A 81 13.60 8.12 10.30
C ASN A 81 12.81 7.83 9.02
N LYS A 82 11.51 8.13 8.99
CA LYS A 82 10.62 7.74 7.89
C LYS A 82 10.67 6.23 7.63
N SER A 83 10.67 5.45 8.70
CA SER A 83 10.59 3.99 8.71
C SER A 83 9.33 3.53 9.45
N THR A 84 9.11 2.23 9.52
CA THR A 84 8.02 1.67 10.31
C THR A 84 8.28 1.80 11.80
N PRO A 85 7.25 1.97 12.65
CA PRO A 85 7.43 2.03 14.10
C PRO A 85 7.98 0.72 14.69
N HIS A 86 7.67 -0.40 14.08
CA HIS A 86 8.13 -1.73 14.47
C HIS A 86 8.10 -2.69 13.27
N ASP A 87 8.67 -3.88 13.44
CA ASP A 87 8.58 -4.93 12.44
C ASP A 87 7.17 -5.52 12.44
N PHE A 88 6.66 -5.81 11.25
CA PHE A 88 5.32 -6.38 11.08
C PHE A 88 5.22 -7.15 9.77
N THR A 89 4.38 -8.17 9.73
CA THR A 89 4.11 -8.93 8.52
C THR A 89 2.67 -8.68 8.06
N GLY A 90 2.52 -8.13 6.87
CA GLY A 90 1.23 -7.98 6.22
C GLY A 90 0.90 -9.20 5.37
N LYS A 91 -0.37 -9.59 5.37
CA LYS A 91 -0.86 -10.73 4.59
C LYS A 91 -2.11 -10.38 3.81
N PHE A 92 -2.20 -10.94 2.62
CA PHE A 92 -3.40 -10.93 1.81
C PHE A 92 -3.41 -12.17 0.92
N GLY A 93 -4.43 -13.02 1.06
CA GLY A 93 -4.47 -14.31 0.37
C GLY A 93 -3.23 -15.14 0.69
N SER A 94 -2.53 -15.59 -0.35
CA SER A 94 -1.27 -16.32 -0.22
C SER A 94 -0.03 -15.42 -0.20
N ALA A 95 -0.20 -14.11 -0.37
CA ALA A 95 0.91 -13.15 -0.29
C ALA A 95 1.20 -12.76 1.16
N SER A 96 2.48 -12.62 1.47
CA SER A 96 2.97 -12.23 2.78
C SER A 96 4.17 -11.32 2.59
N VAL A 97 4.17 -10.15 3.20
CA VAL A 97 5.23 -9.16 3.10
C VAL A 97 5.71 -8.78 4.50
N LEU A 98 6.97 -9.06 4.76
CA LEU A 98 7.63 -8.66 6.00
C LEU A 98 8.12 -7.22 5.87
N LEU A 99 7.71 -6.37 6.82
CA LEU A 99 8.14 -4.99 6.94
C LEU A 99 9.08 -4.89 8.14
N LYS A 100 10.30 -4.41 7.90
CA LYS A 100 11.31 -4.24 8.96
C LYS A 100 11.68 -2.78 9.14
N ARG A 101 11.66 -2.34 10.38
CA ARG A 101 12.21 -1.04 10.77
C ARG A 101 13.69 -0.96 10.41
N SER A 102 14.12 0.18 9.89
CA SER A 102 15.51 0.40 9.49
C SER A 102 16.01 1.77 9.92
N PRO A 103 17.33 1.90 10.20
CA PRO A 103 17.92 3.19 10.54
C PRO A 103 17.96 4.13 9.33
N GLU A 104 18.17 5.40 9.60
CA GLU A 104 18.39 6.41 8.56
C GLU A 104 19.57 6.04 7.66
N GLY A 105 19.43 6.32 6.37
CA GLY A 105 20.42 6.01 5.36
C GLY A 105 20.27 4.63 4.71
N THR A 106 19.35 3.78 5.18
CA THR A 106 19.11 2.45 4.59
C THR A 106 18.47 2.54 3.20
N GLY A 107 17.60 3.52 2.99
CA GLY A 107 16.79 3.61 1.78
C GLY A 107 15.62 2.60 1.77
N ILE A 108 14.92 2.52 0.65
CA ILE A 108 13.82 1.58 0.47
C ILE A 108 14.35 0.30 -0.18
N ILE A 109 14.36 -0.78 0.57
CA ILE A 109 14.75 -2.11 0.09
C ILE A 109 13.48 -2.95 0.00
N ALA A 110 12.93 -3.04 -1.20
CA ALA A 110 11.65 -3.71 -1.47
C ALA A 110 11.57 -4.22 -2.90
N GLY A 111 10.80 -5.26 -3.12
CA GLY A 111 10.43 -5.70 -4.46
C GLY A 111 9.49 -4.69 -5.14
N GLY A 112 9.43 -4.69 -6.49
CA GLY A 112 8.73 -3.67 -7.29
C GLY A 112 7.33 -3.29 -6.81
N PRO A 113 6.38 -4.22 -6.61
CA PRO A 113 5.04 -3.88 -6.16
C PRO A 113 4.99 -3.25 -4.76
N ALA A 114 5.70 -3.81 -3.80
CA ALA A 114 5.79 -3.28 -2.44
C ALA A 114 6.52 -1.93 -2.42
N ARG A 115 7.56 -1.78 -3.21
CA ARG A 115 8.33 -0.53 -3.34
C ARG A 115 7.44 0.63 -3.80
N SER A 116 6.59 0.42 -4.78
CA SER A 116 5.66 1.45 -5.28
C SER A 116 4.74 1.96 -4.16
N VAL A 117 4.21 1.07 -3.33
CA VAL A 117 3.38 1.45 -2.17
C VAL A 117 4.19 2.27 -1.17
N LEU A 118 5.38 1.82 -0.82
CA LEU A 118 6.20 2.45 0.22
C LEU A 118 6.73 3.83 -0.21
N GLU A 119 7.15 3.97 -1.46
CA GLU A 119 7.60 5.26 -1.99
C GLU A 119 6.47 6.30 -1.99
N LEU A 120 5.29 5.91 -2.43
CA LEU A 120 4.13 6.81 -2.48
C LEU A 120 3.54 7.10 -1.09
N ALA A 121 3.73 6.20 -0.13
CA ALA A 121 3.39 6.46 1.27
C ALA A 121 4.33 7.47 1.94
N GLY A 122 5.54 7.62 1.44
CA GLY A 122 6.54 8.56 1.96
C GLY A 122 7.62 7.93 2.84
N TYR A 123 7.69 6.60 2.91
CA TYR A 123 8.79 5.91 3.61
C TYR A 123 10.12 6.20 2.91
N LYS A 124 11.18 6.33 3.68
CA LYS A 124 12.54 6.55 3.18
C LYS A 124 13.51 5.46 3.59
N ASN A 125 13.27 4.82 4.72
CA ASN A 125 14.17 3.82 5.30
C ASN A 125 13.37 2.62 5.77
N ILE A 126 13.28 1.61 4.94
CA ILE A 126 12.52 0.39 5.24
C ILE A 126 13.12 -0.79 4.49
N ARG A 127 13.17 -1.93 5.15
CA ARG A 127 13.52 -3.21 4.53
C ARG A 127 12.30 -4.10 4.49
N THR A 128 12.09 -4.74 3.36
CA THR A 128 10.96 -5.65 3.17
C THR A 128 11.39 -6.94 2.49
N LYS A 129 10.59 -7.98 2.68
CA LYS A 129 10.74 -9.23 1.97
C LYS A 129 9.37 -9.82 1.66
N SER A 130 9.15 -10.17 0.41
CA SER A 130 7.98 -10.95 0.01
C SER A 130 8.25 -12.43 0.30
N LEU A 131 7.44 -13.01 1.18
CA LEU A 131 7.62 -14.37 1.68
C LEU A 131 6.62 -15.38 1.11
N GLY A 132 5.60 -14.92 0.42
CA GLY A 132 4.55 -15.76 -0.14
C GLY A 132 4.46 -15.64 -1.66
N SER A 133 3.23 -15.54 -2.15
CA SER A 133 2.95 -15.38 -3.58
C SER A 133 3.59 -14.11 -4.15
N ASN A 134 4.05 -14.20 -5.39
CA ASN A 134 4.58 -13.07 -6.16
C ASN A 134 3.52 -12.39 -7.04
N ASN A 135 2.25 -12.69 -6.85
CA ASN A 135 1.17 -11.99 -7.54
C ASN A 135 1.19 -10.50 -7.16
N LYS A 136 1.41 -9.62 -8.13
CA LYS A 136 1.62 -8.18 -7.90
C LYS A 136 0.47 -7.52 -7.14
N GLN A 137 -0.77 -7.84 -7.49
CA GLN A 137 -1.95 -7.33 -6.79
C GLN A 137 -1.98 -7.79 -5.33
N ASN A 138 -1.75 -9.06 -5.07
CA ASN A 138 -1.75 -9.61 -3.72
C ASN A 138 -0.59 -9.05 -2.89
N VAL A 139 0.59 -8.85 -3.48
CA VAL A 139 1.73 -8.23 -2.78
C VAL A 139 1.43 -6.79 -2.41
N VAL A 140 0.82 -6.01 -3.28
CA VAL A 140 0.40 -4.64 -2.98
C VAL A 140 -0.60 -4.61 -1.83
N LEU A 141 -1.63 -5.45 -1.87
CA LEU A 141 -2.64 -5.53 -0.82
C LEU A 141 -2.07 -6.05 0.51
N ALA A 142 -1.16 -7.02 0.46
CA ALA A 142 -0.46 -7.50 1.65
C ALA A 142 0.40 -6.39 2.29
N THR A 143 1.08 -5.58 1.49
CA THR A 143 1.85 -4.43 1.95
C THR A 143 0.95 -3.40 2.62
N LEU A 144 -0.18 -3.06 2.01
CA LEU A 144 -1.16 -2.14 2.59
C LEU A 144 -1.75 -2.66 3.89
N ASN A 145 -2.07 -3.94 3.97
CA ASN A 145 -2.57 -4.57 5.19
C ASN A 145 -1.51 -4.53 6.30
N GLY A 146 -0.26 -4.76 5.97
CA GLY A 146 0.86 -4.63 6.89
C GLY A 146 0.99 -3.21 7.44
N LEU A 147 0.94 -2.21 6.58
CA LEU A 147 1.01 -0.81 6.97
C LEU A 147 -0.20 -0.38 7.82
N ALA A 148 -1.38 -0.86 7.50
CA ALA A 148 -2.60 -0.59 8.28
C ALA A 148 -2.58 -1.25 9.67
N GLY A 149 -1.83 -2.34 9.83
CA GLY A 149 -1.69 -3.06 11.10
C GLY A 149 -0.60 -2.48 12.02
N LEU A 150 0.21 -1.54 11.55
CA LEU A 150 1.24 -0.89 12.37
C LEU A 150 0.61 -0.02 13.47
N LYS A 151 1.24 -0.02 14.63
CA LYS A 151 0.81 0.79 15.78
C LYS A 151 1.94 1.69 16.24
N THR A 152 1.60 2.93 16.56
CA THR A 152 2.54 3.86 17.16
C THR A 152 2.73 3.54 18.65
N PRO A 153 3.86 3.94 19.27
CA PRO A 153 4.04 3.78 20.70
C PRO A 153 2.91 4.41 21.53
N GLU A 154 2.40 5.57 21.10
CA GLU A 154 1.31 6.28 21.75
C GLU A 154 0.02 5.47 21.73
N GLN A 155 -0.31 4.84 20.60
CA GLN A 155 -1.50 3.99 20.48
C GLN A 155 -1.43 2.78 21.38
N VAL A 156 -0.25 2.14 21.48
CA VAL A 156 -0.05 0.97 22.35
C VAL A 156 -0.10 1.37 23.81
N ALA A 157 0.55 2.46 24.19
CA ALA A 157 0.51 2.99 25.56
C ALA A 157 -0.92 3.31 26.01
N LYS A 158 -1.68 4.00 25.17
CA LYS A 158 -3.07 4.33 25.42
C LYS A 158 -3.94 3.07 25.62
N ALA A 159 -3.72 2.04 24.79
CA ALA A 159 -4.46 0.78 24.90
C ALA A 159 -4.14 0.02 26.19
N ARG A 160 -2.94 0.19 26.74
CA ARG A 160 -2.50 -0.43 28.01
C ARG A 160 -2.77 0.43 29.24
N GLY A 161 -3.24 1.66 29.06
CA GLY A 161 -3.46 2.60 30.17
C GLY A 161 -2.19 3.13 30.80
N LEU A 162 -1.06 3.12 30.06
CA LEU A 162 0.26 3.57 30.50
C LEU A 162 0.70 4.83 29.76
N SER A 163 1.66 5.56 30.31
CA SER A 163 2.40 6.55 29.53
C SER A 163 3.38 5.87 28.57
N VAL A 164 3.81 6.59 27.53
CA VAL A 164 4.81 6.05 26.57
C VAL A 164 6.12 5.74 27.29
N GLU A 165 6.54 6.60 28.23
CA GLU A 165 7.76 6.41 29.03
C GLU A 165 7.69 5.14 29.89
N GLU A 166 6.57 4.92 30.57
CA GLU A 166 6.34 3.72 31.39
C GLU A 166 6.32 2.43 30.53
N MET A 167 5.77 2.51 29.32
CA MET A 167 5.71 1.37 28.43
C MET A 167 7.07 0.99 27.84
N LEU A 168 7.91 1.96 27.52
CA LEU A 168 9.24 1.74 26.95
C LEU A 168 10.31 1.42 28.00
N GLY A 169 9.98 1.60 29.25
CA GLY A 169 10.85 1.29 30.39
C GLY A 169 11.87 2.33 30.71
#